data_6ec7dd48d51f3dd7b9f07c7642b49389
#
_entry.id   6ec7dd48d51f3dd7b9f07c7642b49389
#
_cell.length_a   1.000
_cell.length_b   1.000
_cell.length_c   1.000
_cell.angle_alpha   90.00
_cell.angle_beta   90.00
_cell.angle_gamma   90.00
#
_symmetry.space_group_name_H-M   'P 1'
#
loop_
_entity.id
_entity.type
_entity.pdbx_description
1 polymer ?
#
loop_
_entity_poly.entity_id
_entity_poly.type
_entity_poly.pdbx_seq_one_letter_code
_entity_poly.pdbx_strand_id
1 'polypeptide(L)'
;MLAAYEKLGAFYLGRRKGDPAPFLLEANDLLTHGVIVGMTGSGKTGLAVALLEEAAIDGIPAIVVDPKGDLSNLLLTFPSLAETDFAPWVNDGRSAAQEASAWREGLRAWDQDGERIGRLQASREVRVFTPGSDAGIPLAMLASLAAPAEATRRDAEAMRARVQATVSSLLGWLDIEGDAQASREHMLLTAIAERAWSVGEDLDLARLITRVQEPAFDKLGVLDLEAMFPKKERFSLAMKLNGLLASPGFELWMRGEPLDVGALLFPK
;
A
#
# COMPACT_ATOMS: atom_id res chain seq x y z
N MET A 1 25.84 3.98 24.74
CA MET A 1 26.62 2.85 24.16
C MET A 1 25.59 1.99 23.42
N LEU A 2 25.77 1.71 22.14
CA LEU A 2 24.85 0.84 21.41
C LEU A 2 24.77 -0.51 22.12
N ALA A 3 23.54 -1.06 22.28
CA ALA A 3 23.37 -2.38 22.86
C ALA A 3 24.11 -3.43 22.02
N ALA A 4 24.58 -4.50 22.65
CA ALA A 4 25.41 -5.52 21.98
C ALA A 4 24.70 -6.23 20.81
N TYR A 5 23.36 -6.11 20.72
CA TYR A 5 22.55 -6.69 19.66
C TYR A 5 22.26 -5.72 18.50
N GLU A 6 22.62 -4.46 18.63
CA GLU A 6 22.41 -3.46 17.58
C GLU A 6 23.46 -3.63 16.47
N LYS A 7 23.11 -4.41 15.46
CA LYS A 7 23.96 -4.67 14.28
C LYS A 7 23.13 -4.46 13.03
N LEU A 8 23.67 -3.73 12.07
CA LEU A 8 23.03 -3.54 10.77
C LEU A 8 22.70 -4.90 10.13
N GLY A 9 21.47 -5.07 9.70
CA GLY A 9 20.98 -6.31 9.09
C GLY A 9 20.59 -7.40 10.08
N ALA A 10 20.61 -7.16 11.39
CA ALA A 10 20.21 -8.12 12.42
C ALA A 10 19.10 -7.52 13.29
N PHE A 11 17.87 -7.94 13.04
CA PHE A 11 16.67 -7.43 13.72
C PHE A 11 16.50 -8.05 15.10
N TYR A 12 16.48 -7.25 16.13
CA TYR A 12 16.19 -7.69 17.50
C TYR A 12 14.69 -7.85 17.72
N LEU A 13 14.22 -9.08 17.84
CA LEU A 13 12.81 -9.40 18.00
C LEU A 13 12.40 -9.81 19.41
N GLY A 14 13.34 -9.78 20.36
CA GLY A 14 13.09 -10.15 21.74
C GLY A 14 14.05 -11.22 22.26
N ARG A 15 13.55 -12.13 23.11
CA ARG A 15 14.33 -13.22 23.71
C ARG A 15 13.65 -14.55 23.51
N ARG A 16 14.42 -15.62 23.45
CA ARG A 16 13.88 -16.98 23.42
C ARG A 16 13.26 -17.34 24.77
N LYS A 17 12.19 -18.12 24.74
CA LYS A 17 11.58 -18.60 25.98
C LYS A 17 12.57 -19.44 26.79
N GLY A 18 12.84 -19.02 28.02
CA GLY A 18 13.80 -19.69 28.91
C GLY A 18 15.28 -19.42 28.67
N ASP A 19 15.61 -18.51 27.75
CA ASP A 19 16.97 -18.08 27.44
C ASP A 19 17.00 -16.53 27.48
N PRO A 20 17.88 -15.93 28.32
CA PRO A 20 18.03 -14.48 28.38
C PRO A 20 18.72 -13.88 27.17
N ALA A 21 19.32 -14.69 26.29
CA ALA A 21 19.99 -14.22 25.09
C ALA A 21 19.02 -13.56 24.10
N PRO A 22 19.42 -12.48 23.43
CA PRO A 22 18.62 -11.83 22.41
C PRO A 22 18.32 -12.78 21.25
N PHE A 23 17.09 -12.73 20.76
CA PHE A 23 16.73 -13.40 19.51
C PHE A 23 16.88 -12.39 18.37
N LEU A 24 17.82 -12.66 17.48
CA LEU A 24 18.10 -11.86 16.29
C LEU A 24 17.63 -12.60 15.05
N LEU A 25 16.97 -11.90 14.15
CA LEU A 25 16.59 -12.37 12.82
C LEU A 25 17.48 -11.64 11.80
N GLU A 26 18.13 -12.38 10.92
CA GLU A 26 18.88 -11.75 9.84
C GLU A 26 17.91 -11.11 8.82
N ALA A 27 18.13 -9.85 8.47
CA ALA A 27 17.28 -9.13 7.51
C ALA A 27 17.23 -9.85 6.15
N ASN A 28 18.28 -10.56 5.76
CA ASN A 28 18.35 -11.35 4.55
C ASN A 28 17.33 -12.51 4.51
N ASP A 29 16.90 -13.00 5.66
CA ASP A 29 15.86 -14.05 5.73
C ASP A 29 14.49 -13.54 5.24
N LEU A 30 14.30 -12.21 5.20
CA LEU A 30 13.07 -11.54 4.75
C LEU A 30 13.11 -11.10 3.28
N LEU A 31 14.16 -11.43 2.52
CA LEU A 31 14.24 -11.10 1.08
C LEU A 31 13.17 -11.75 0.22
N THR A 32 12.51 -12.79 0.73
CA THR A 32 11.40 -13.46 0.06
C THR A 32 10.07 -13.14 0.73
N HIS A 33 9.67 -13.95 1.72
CA HIS A 33 8.38 -13.79 2.42
C HIS A 33 8.52 -14.14 3.90
N GLY A 34 7.75 -13.42 4.74
CA GLY A 34 7.53 -13.76 6.13
C GLY A 34 6.04 -13.90 6.40
N VAL A 35 5.65 -14.85 7.25
CA VAL A 35 4.25 -15.03 7.69
C VAL A 35 4.18 -15.04 9.21
N ILE A 36 3.37 -14.15 9.78
CA ILE A 36 3.11 -14.08 11.22
C ILE A 36 1.75 -14.70 11.51
N VAL A 37 1.72 -15.82 12.21
CA VAL A 37 0.50 -16.53 12.56
C VAL A 37 0.31 -16.63 14.08
N GLY A 38 -0.93 -16.65 14.52
CA GLY A 38 -1.26 -16.75 15.96
C GLY A 38 -2.72 -16.38 16.23
N MET A 39 -3.22 -16.77 17.40
CA MET A 39 -4.55 -16.39 17.87
C MET A 39 -4.65 -14.90 18.20
N THR A 40 -5.87 -14.39 18.37
CA THR A 40 -6.11 -13.04 18.88
C THR A 40 -5.43 -12.87 20.25
N GLY A 41 -4.74 -11.75 20.44
CA GLY A 41 -4.00 -11.46 21.68
C GLY A 41 -2.64 -12.17 21.82
N SER A 42 -2.19 -12.94 20.83
CA SER A 42 -0.88 -13.64 20.85
C SER A 42 0.34 -12.74 20.59
N GLY A 43 0.14 -11.45 20.29
CA GLY A 43 1.25 -10.52 20.03
C GLY A 43 1.64 -10.37 18.54
N LYS A 44 0.82 -10.85 17.57
CA LYS A 44 1.14 -10.73 16.13
C LYS A 44 1.44 -9.30 15.71
N THR A 45 0.57 -8.36 16.08
CA THR A 45 0.76 -6.93 15.74
C THR A 45 2.03 -6.38 16.39
N GLY A 46 2.32 -6.76 17.63
CA GLY A 46 3.56 -6.35 18.31
C GLY A 46 4.81 -6.87 17.61
N LEU A 47 4.80 -8.12 17.10
CA LEU A 47 5.91 -8.65 16.32
C LEU A 47 6.06 -7.94 14.97
N ALA A 48 4.94 -7.61 14.29
CA ALA A 48 4.98 -6.83 13.06
C ALA A 48 5.55 -5.41 13.30
N VAL A 49 5.14 -4.76 14.39
CA VAL A 49 5.68 -3.46 14.82
C VAL A 49 7.19 -3.57 15.06
N ALA A 50 7.66 -4.57 15.81
CA ALA A 50 9.07 -4.77 16.07
C ALA A 50 9.89 -4.95 14.77
N LEU A 51 9.40 -5.71 13.82
CA LEU A 51 10.04 -5.86 12.50
C LEU A 51 10.13 -4.54 11.73
N LEU A 52 9.07 -3.74 11.75
CA LEU A 52 9.04 -2.44 11.07
C LEU A 52 9.96 -1.41 11.76
N GLU A 53 10.05 -1.45 13.09
CA GLU A 53 10.97 -0.60 13.85
C GLU A 53 12.43 -0.94 13.54
N GLU A 54 12.78 -2.23 13.51
CA GLU A 54 14.13 -2.68 13.14
C GLU A 54 14.47 -2.27 11.71
N ALA A 55 13.55 -2.50 10.75
CA ALA A 55 13.75 -2.09 9.37
C ALA A 55 13.97 -0.57 9.26
N ALA A 56 13.20 0.24 10.00
CA ALA A 56 13.35 1.68 10.02
C ALA A 56 14.70 2.13 10.61
N ILE A 57 15.15 1.51 11.72
CA ILE A 57 16.46 1.80 12.33
C ILE A 57 17.61 1.48 11.36
N ASP A 58 17.47 0.42 10.57
CA ASP A 58 18.44 0.02 9.55
C ASP A 58 18.32 0.81 8.23
N GLY A 59 17.37 1.75 8.14
CA GLY A 59 17.16 2.57 6.94
C GLY A 59 16.48 1.82 5.78
N ILE A 60 15.80 0.73 6.08
CA ILE A 60 15.06 -0.07 5.07
C ILE A 60 13.66 0.51 4.91
N PRO A 61 13.30 1.04 3.73
CA PRO A 61 11.96 1.59 3.50
C PRO A 61 10.90 0.49 3.44
N ALA A 62 9.69 0.79 3.90
CA ALA A 62 8.59 -0.15 3.92
C ALA A 62 7.26 0.50 3.50
N ILE A 63 6.45 -0.23 2.73
CA ILE A 63 5.05 0.08 2.49
C ILE A 63 4.21 -0.86 3.36
N VAL A 64 3.39 -0.27 4.21
CA VAL A 64 2.55 -1.01 5.15
C VAL A 64 1.09 -0.90 4.72
N VAL A 65 0.48 -2.03 4.36
CA VAL A 65 -0.96 -2.09 4.07
C VAL A 65 -1.68 -2.48 5.36
N ASP A 66 -2.38 -1.51 5.96
CA ASP A 66 -3.01 -1.65 7.28
C ASP A 66 -4.53 -1.44 7.20
N PRO A 67 -5.30 -2.47 6.83
CA PRO A 67 -6.77 -2.36 6.71
C PRO A 67 -7.49 -2.09 8.02
N LYS A 68 -6.83 -2.30 9.17
CA LYS A 68 -7.41 -2.11 10.51
C LYS A 68 -7.00 -0.82 11.18
N GLY A 69 -5.90 -0.20 10.74
CA GLY A 69 -5.33 0.99 11.36
C GLY A 69 -4.53 0.71 12.65
N ASP A 70 -4.25 -0.55 12.98
CA ASP A 70 -3.53 -0.93 14.21
C ASP A 70 -2.06 -0.50 14.19
N LEU A 71 -1.44 -0.43 13.01
CA LEU A 71 -0.03 -0.10 12.82
C LEU A 71 0.27 1.39 12.84
N SER A 72 -0.75 2.24 12.81
CA SER A 72 -0.62 3.70 13.00
C SER A 72 0.01 4.06 14.36
N ASN A 73 -0.05 3.16 15.34
CA ASN A 73 0.64 3.28 16.63
C ASN A 73 2.17 3.42 16.49
N LEU A 74 2.77 2.99 15.37
CA LEU A 74 4.17 3.28 15.06
C LEU A 74 4.50 4.77 15.09
N LEU A 75 3.54 5.67 14.85
CA LEU A 75 3.74 7.12 14.92
C LEU A 75 4.00 7.63 16.34
N LEU A 76 3.55 6.90 17.36
CA LEU A 76 3.68 7.29 18.77
C LEU A 76 5.06 6.89 19.28
N THR A 77 5.97 7.86 19.32
CA THR A 77 7.32 7.68 19.85
C THR A 77 7.60 8.72 20.93
N PHE A 78 7.97 8.27 22.12
CA PHE A 78 8.21 9.09 23.30
C PHE A 78 9.63 8.89 23.85
N PRO A 79 10.67 9.46 23.21
CA PRO A 79 12.08 9.25 23.61
C PRO A 79 12.39 9.68 25.03
N SER A 80 11.72 10.73 25.53
CA SER A 80 11.93 11.23 26.89
C SER A 80 11.28 10.34 27.94
N LEU A 81 10.28 9.54 27.55
CA LEU A 81 9.43 8.75 28.47
C LEU A 81 8.93 9.60 29.65
N ALA A 82 8.66 10.89 29.39
CA ALA A 82 8.20 11.83 30.39
C ALA A 82 6.68 11.70 30.61
N GLU A 83 6.22 12.09 31.77
CA GLU A 83 4.78 12.11 32.11
C GLU A 83 3.97 12.92 31.07
N THR A 84 4.52 14.04 30.62
CA THR A 84 3.90 14.92 29.63
C THR A 84 3.65 14.24 28.28
N ASP A 85 4.47 13.24 27.91
CA ASP A 85 4.32 12.49 26.66
C ASP A 85 3.10 11.59 26.69
N PHE A 86 2.78 11.05 27.86
CA PHE A 86 1.66 10.12 28.07
C PHE A 86 0.35 10.82 28.43
N ALA A 87 0.40 12.06 28.93
CA ALA A 87 -0.79 12.78 29.39
C ALA A 87 -1.97 12.82 28.42
N PRO A 88 -1.77 13.00 27.08
CA PRO A 88 -2.87 12.99 26.10
C PRO A 88 -3.47 11.60 25.84
N TRP A 89 -2.81 10.52 26.27
CA TRP A 89 -3.11 9.15 25.86
C TRP A 89 -3.60 8.27 27.01
N VAL A 90 -3.59 8.77 28.26
CA VAL A 90 -4.06 8.00 29.39
C VAL A 90 -5.58 8.10 29.52
N ASN A 91 -6.19 6.98 29.85
CA ASN A 91 -7.62 6.86 30.17
C ASN A 91 -7.84 6.82 31.69
N ASP A 92 -9.09 6.82 32.11
CA ASP A 92 -9.55 6.94 33.54
C ASP A 92 -9.00 5.90 34.56
N GLY A 93 -8.07 5.04 34.17
CA GLY A 93 -7.53 3.98 35.02
C GLY A 93 -6.12 4.19 35.57
N ARG A 94 -5.30 5.04 34.93
CA ARG A 94 -3.90 5.31 35.31
C ARG A 94 -3.55 6.76 35.14
N SER A 95 -2.66 7.28 36.01
CA SER A 95 -2.08 8.59 35.77
C SER A 95 -0.97 8.54 34.72
N ALA A 96 -0.68 9.66 34.09
CA ALA A 96 0.42 9.78 33.11
C ALA A 96 1.78 9.39 33.72
N ALA A 97 2.01 9.73 34.98
CA ALA A 97 3.20 9.33 35.75
C ALA A 97 3.32 7.80 35.89
N GLN A 98 2.21 7.14 36.23
CA GLN A 98 2.16 5.69 36.36
C GLN A 98 2.42 5.01 34.99
N GLU A 99 1.85 5.54 33.92
CA GLU A 99 2.07 5.01 32.58
C GLU A 99 3.53 5.19 32.15
N ALA A 100 4.10 6.37 32.34
CA ALA A 100 5.51 6.64 32.03
C ALA A 100 6.46 5.72 32.82
N SER A 101 6.15 5.42 34.09
CA SER A 101 6.95 4.48 34.89
C SER A 101 6.84 3.06 34.37
N ALA A 102 5.61 2.60 34.07
CA ALA A 102 5.38 1.26 33.54
C ALA A 102 6.10 1.03 32.20
N TRP A 103 6.09 2.03 31.31
CA TRP A 103 6.81 1.98 30.05
C TRP A 103 8.32 1.90 30.26
N ARG A 104 8.89 2.72 31.13
CA ARG A 104 10.33 2.66 31.45
C ARG A 104 10.77 1.30 32.00
N GLU A 105 9.97 0.74 32.91
CA GLU A 105 10.25 -0.59 33.49
C GLU A 105 10.10 -1.70 32.45
N GLY A 106 9.02 -1.64 31.64
CA GLY A 106 8.78 -2.58 30.54
C GLY A 106 9.92 -2.60 29.53
N LEU A 107 10.35 -1.43 29.08
CA LEU A 107 11.47 -1.32 28.10
C LEU A 107 12.78 -1.86 28.68
N ARG A 108 13.11 -1.53 29.94
CA ARG A 108 14.33 -2.05 30.60
C ARG A 108 14.34 -3.58 30.67
N ALA A 109 13.19 -4.20 30.88
CA ALA A 109 13.11 -5.67 30.92
C ALA A 109 13.51 -6.31 29.57
N TRP A 110 13.52 -5.55 28.47
CA TRP A 110 13.89 -5.98 27.13
C TRP A 110 15.17 -5.30 26.62
N ASP A 111 15.98 -4.74 27.52
CA ASP A 111 17.21 -3.97 27.19
C ASP A 111 16.93 -2.79 26.24
N GLN A 112 15.74 -2.19 26.33
CA GLN A 112 15.32 -1.03 25.54
C GLN A 112 15.29 0.22 26.43
N ASP A 113 15.44 1.38 25.80
CA ASP A 113 15.41 2.68 26.49
C ASP A 113 14.92 3.81 25.58
N GLY A 114 14.88 5.02 26.13
CA GLY A 114 14.50 6.22 25.39
C GLY A 114 15.50 6.62 24.30
N GLU A 115 16.78 6.27 24.43
CA GLU A 115 17.79 6.53 23.41
C GLU A 115 17.48 5.74 22.13
N ARG A 116 17.04 4.48 22.28
CA ARG A 116 16.64 3.66 21.14
C ARG A 116 15.36 4.20 20.48
N ILE A 117 14.38 4.67 21.27
CA ILE A 117 13.18 5.32 20.72
C ILE A 117 13.58 6.58 19.92
N GLY A 118 14.54 7.36 20.45
CA GLY A 118 15.07 8.53 19.75
C GLY A 118 15.75 8.19 18.41
N ARG A 119 16.50 7.07 18.36
CA ARG A 119 17.09 6.59 17.10
C ARG A 119 16.01 6.18 16.10
N LEU A 120 15.00 5.42 16.52
CA LEU A 120 13.86 5.08 15.68
C LEU A 120 13.17 6.32 15.13
N GLN A 121 12.93 7.33 15.98
CA GLN A 121 12.32 8.59 15.56
C GLN A 121 13.17 9.33 14.53
N ALA A 122 14.50 9.35 14.71
CA ALA A 122 15.43 10.03 13.82
C ALA A 122 15.68 9.29 12.49
N SER A 123 15.49 7.97 12.46
CA SER A 123 15.79 7.13 11.28
C SER A 123 14.65 7.06 10.27
N ARG A 124 13.46 7.58 10.58
CA ARG A 124 12.27 7.38 9.76
C ARG A 124 11.51 8.66 9.46
N GLU A 125 10.92 8.68 8.29
CA GLU A 125 9.78 9.53 7.93
C GLU A 125 8.57 8.61 7.70
N VAL A 126 7.45 8.90 8.37
CA VAL A 126 6.23 8.09 8.24
C VAL A 126 5.16 8.93 7.56
N ARG A 127 4.64 8.42 6.45
CA ARG A 127 3.55 9.03 5.69
C ARG A 127 2.32 8.12 5.76
N VAL A 128 1.19 8.66 6.21
CA VAL A 128 -0.06 7.90 6.32
C VAL A 128 -0.96 8.26 5.16
N PHE A 129 -1.09 7.33 4.23
CA PHE A 129 -1.99 7.45 3.10
C PHE A 129 -3.35 6.85 3.43
N THR A 130 -4.42 7.55 3.03
CA THR A 130 -5.80 7.12 3.26
C THR A 130 -6.57 7.09 1.94
N PRO A 131 -6.47 5.98 1.17
CA PRO A 131 -7.20 5.84 -0.08
C PRO A 131 -8.71 6.02 0.14
N GLY A 132 -9.36 6.83 -0.69
CA GLY A 132 -10.79 7.11 -0.55
C GLY A 132 -11.19 7.98 0.65
N SER A 133 -10.22 8.62 1.31
CA SER A 133 -10.44 9.52 2.46
C SER A 133 -9.43 10.67 2.46
N ASP A 134 -9.81 11.77 3.07
CA ASP A 134 -8.97 12.96 3.32
C ASP A 134 -8.49 13.05 4.79
N ALA A 135 -8.68 12.00 5.57
CA ALA A 135 -8.23 11.95 6.97
C ALA A 135 -6.71 11.95 7.12
N GLY A 136 -5.97 11.47 6.13
CA GLY A 136 -4.52 11.53 6.01
C GLY A 136 -4.12 12.09 4.64
N ILE A 137 -3.03 11.56 4.05
CA ILE A 137 -2.61 11.93 2.69
C ILE A 137 -3.48 11.16 1.69
N PRO A 138 -4.26 11.83 0.85
CA PRO A 138 -5.05 11.14 -0.17
C PRO A 138 -4.15 10.39 -1.16
N LEU A 139 -4.54 9.18 -1.55
CA LEU A 139 -3.83 8.35 -2.52
C LEU A 139 -4.74 8.05 -3.70
N ALA A 140 -4.34 8.47 -4.89
CA ALA A 140 -5.07 8.22 -6.10
C ALA A 140 -4.83 6.80 -6.61
N MET A 141 -5.81 5.92 -6.40
CA MET A 141 -5.74 4.51 -6.80
C MET A 141 -5.94 4.31 -8.30
N LEU A 142 -6.68 5.22 -8.94
CA LEU A 142 -7.02 5.17 -10.37
C LEU A 142 -6.38 6.29 -11.20
N ALA A 143 -5.42 7.02 -10.64
CA ALA A 143 -4.76 8.13 -11.34
C ALA A 143 -3.99 7.73 -12.61
N SER A 144 -4.01 6.46 -12.98
CA SER A 144 -3.11 5.96 -14.00
C SER A 144 -3.80 5.49 -15.29
N LEU A 145 -4.93 6.11 -15.65
CA LEU A 145 -5.46 6.00 -17.03
C LEU A 145 -4.72 6.92 -18.01
N ALA A 146 -3.88 7.83 -17.52
CA ALA A 146 -2.99 8.61 -18.36
C ALA A 146 -1.95 7.71 -19.07
N ALA A 147 -1.52 8.13 -20.25
CA ALA A 147 -0.51 7.42 -21.00
C ALA A 147 0.79 7.29 -20.20
N PRO A 148 1.41 6.10 -20.15
CA PRO A 148 2.69 5.91 -19.50
C PRO A 148 3.77 6.80 -20.12
N ALA A 149 4.84 7.06 -19.37
CA ALA A 149 6.00 7.77 -19.89
C ALA A 149 6.55 7.12 -21.17
N GLU A 150 7.17 7.92 -22.04
CA GLU A 150 7.66 7.46 -23.34
C GLU A 150 8.61 6.26 -23.23
N ALA A 151 9.44 6.22 -22.19
CA ALA A 151 10.33 5.09 -21.92
C ALA A 151 9.55 3.78 -21.73
N THR A 152 8.48 3.79 -20.95
CA THR A 152 7.59 2.62 -20.75
C THR A 152 6.86 2.24 -22.03
N ARG A 153 6.41 3.23 -22.81
CA ARG A 153 5.71 3.00 -24.08
C ARG A 153 6.59 2.37 -25.15
N ARG A 154 7.90 2.62 -25.11
CA ARG A 154 8.90 2.00 -26.00
C ARG A 154 9.30 0.58 -25.58
N ASP A 155 9.07 0.21 -24.34
CA ASP A 155 9.30 -1.13 -23.81
C ASP A 155 7.99 -1.94 -23.88
N ALA A 156 7.96 -2.93 -24.78
CA ALA A 156 6.77 -3.72 -25.04
C ALA A 156 6.34 -4.59 -23.84
N GLU A 157 7.27 -5.01 -22.98
CA GLU A 157 6.98 -5.80 -21.78
C GLU A 157 6.41 -4.90 -20.68
N ALA A 158 7.08 -3.79 -20.40
CA ALA A 158 6.62 -2.79 -19.44
C ALA A 158 5.24 -2.22 -19.83
N MET A 159 5.01 -1.95 -21.11
CA MET A 159 3.73 -1.47 -21.63
C MET A 159 2.62 -2.50 -21.40
N ARG A 160 2.85 -3.77 -21.73
CA ARG A 160 1.89 -4.87 -21.48
C ARG A 160 1.56 -5.02 -20.00
N ALA A 161 2.57 -5.05 -19.15
CA ALA A 161 2.38 -5.15 -17.71
C ALA A 161 1.54 -3.98 -17.18
N ARG A 162 1.79 -2.76 -17.67
CA ARG A 162 1.03 -1.57 -17.28
C ARG A 162 -0.43 -1.65 -17.71
N VAL A 163 -0.70 -2.04 -18.95
CA VAL A 163 -2.07 -2.21 -19.48
C VAL A 163 -2.81 -3.26 -18.65
N GLN A 164 -2.22 -4.43 -18.45
CA GLN A 164 -2.82 -5.51 -17.67
C GLN A 164 -3.14 -5.08 -16.24
N ALA A 165 -2.20 -4.46 -15.55
CA ALA A 165 -2.42 -3.99 -14.18
C ALA A 165 -3.57 -2.98 -14.10
N THR A 166 -3.63 -2.02 -15.03
CA THR A 166 -4.68 -1.00 -15.05
C THR A 166 -6.05 -1.59 -15.37
N VAL A 167 -6.15 -2.45 -16.39
CA VAL A 167 -7.41 -3.07 -16.78
C VAL A 167 -7.92 -4.02 -15.71
N SER A 168 -7.06 -4.86 -15.13
CA SER A 168 -7.44 -5.77 -14.04
C SER A 168 -7.89 -5.01 -12.80
N SER A 169 -7.21 -3.92 -12.44
CA SER A 169 -7.64 -3.05 -11.35
C SER A 169 -9.03 -2.46 -11.60
N LEU A 170 -9.26 -1.94 -12.81
CA LEU A 170 -10.55 -1.33 -13.18
C LEU A 170 -11.69 -2.36 -13.16
N LEU A 171 -11.46 -3.56 -13.68
CA LEU A 171 -12.46 -4.64 -13.64
C LEU A 171 -12.74 -5.13 -12.22
N GLY A 172 -11.70 -5.18 -11.36
CA GLY A 172 -11.87 -5.46 -9.94
C GLY A 172 -12.78 -4.45 -9.23
N TRP A 173 -12.70 -3.17 -9.58
CA TRP A 173 -13.62 -2.14 -9.06
C TRP A 173 -15.06 -2.30 -9.52
N LEU A 174 -15.27 -2.95 -10.66
CA LEU A 174 -16.58 -3.25 -11.20
C LEU A 174 -17.16 -4.58 -10.70
N ASP A 175 -16.43 -5.27 -9.81
CA ASP A 175 -16.77 -6.64 -9.36
C ASP A 175 -16.98 -7.59 -10.55
N ILE A 176 -16.14 -7.41 -11.58
CA ILE A 176 -16.11 -8.28 -12.75
C ILE A 176 -14.95 -9.26 -12.57
N GLU A 177 -15.28 -10.45 -12.05
CA GLU A 177 -14.35 -11.56 -11.97
C GLU A 177 -14.21 -12.22 -13.34
N GLY A 178 -12.99 -12.52 -13.75
CA GLY A 178 -12.73 -13.25 -14.99
C GLY A 178 -11.25 -13.47 -15.22
N ASP A 179 -10.93 -14.56 -15.90
CA ASP A 179 -9.58 -14.78 -16.42
C ASP A 179 -9.24 -13.60 -17.37
N ALA A 180 -8.14 -12.91 -17.07
CA ALA A 180 -7.65 -11.76 -17.82
C ALA A 180 -7.52 -12.05 -19.34
N GLN A 181 -7.36 -13.31 -19.74
CA GLN A 181 -7.23 -13.74 -21.13
C GLN A 181 -8.55 -14.18 -21.79
N ALA A 182 -9.58 -14.46 -20.99
CA ALA A 182 -10.85 -15.01 -21.50
C ALA A 182 -12.03 -14.02 -21.46
N SER A 183 -11.96 -12.96 -20.65
CA SER A 183 -13.04 -11.99 -20.51
C SER A 183 -13.07 -11.00 -21.69
N ARG A 184 -14.24 -10.84 -22.29
CA ARG A 184 -14.49 -9.89 -23.40
C ARG A 184 -14.24 -8.45 -22.95
N GLU A 185 -14.62 -8.15 -21.74
CA GLU A 185 -14.42 -6.87 -21.07
C GLU A 185 -12.93 -6.56 -20.99
N HIS A 186 -12.13 -7.52 -20.52
CA HIS A 186 -10.68 -7.37 -20.42
C HIS A 186 -10.05 -7.14 -21.80
N MET A 187 -10.42 -7.94 -22.79
CA MET A 187 -9.89 -7.81 -24.17
C MET A 187 -10.23 -6.44 -24.77
N LEU A 188 -11.46 -5.96 -24.61
CA LEU A 188 -11.88 -4.66 -25.13
C LEU A 188 -11.12 -3.50 -24.47
N LEU A 189 -11.07 -3.49 -23.13
CA LEU A 189 -10.40 -2.44 -22.37
C LEU A 189 -8.88 -2.43 -22.65
N THR A 190 -8.26 -3.60 -22.75
CA THR A 190 -6.86 -3.76 -23.17
C THR A 190 -6.61 -3.14 -24.53
N ALA A 191 -7.43 -3.50 -25.53
CA ALA A 191 -7.29 -2.96 -26.88
C ALA A 191 -7.50 -1.45 -26.98
N ILE A 192 -8.39 -0.88 -26.15
CA ILE A 192 -8.57 0.57 -26.06
C ILE A 192 -7.35 1.23 -25.45
N ALA A 193 -6.86 0.72 -24.30
CA ALA A 193 -5.72 1.26 -23.58
C ALA A 193 -4.43 1.18 -24.42
N GLU A 194 -4.14 0.03 -25.02
CA GLU A 194 -2.95 -0.16 -25.86
C GLU A 194 -2.92 0.83 -27.05
N ARG A 195 -4.06 1.00 -27.72
CA ARG A 195 -4.12 1.92 -28.88
C ARG A 195 -3.96 3.38 -28.46
N ALA A 196 -4.64 3.82 -27.41
CA ALA A 196 -4.52 5.18 -26.92
C ALA A 196 -3.10 5.48 -26.42
N TRP A 197 -2.57 4.62 -25.57
CA TRP A 197 -1.27 4.82 -24.95
C TRP A 197 -0.09 4.65 -25.91
N SER A 198 -0.21 3.81 -26.94
CA SER A 198 0.85 3.66 -27.96
C SER A 198 1.14 4.98 -28.69
N VAL A 199 0.14 5.81 -28.87
CA VAL A 199 0.29 7.14 -29.49
C VAL A 199 0.46 8.28 -28.45
N GLY A 200 0.51 7.95 -27.16
CA GLY A 200 0.65 8.90 -26.07
C GLY A 200 -0.63 9.67 -25.75
N GLU A 201 -1.78 9.13 -26.11
CA GLU A 201 -3.07 9.73 -25.77
C GLU A 201 -3.45 9.37 -24.33
N ASP A 202 -3.70 10.38 -23.53
CA ASP A 202 -4.23 10.22 -22.16
C ASP A 202 -5.70 9.78 -22.21
N LEU A 203 -6.00 8.73 -21.45
CA LEU A 203 -7.35 8.34 -21.14
C LEU A 203 -7.75 8.90 -19.76
N ASP A 204 -8.99 9.26 -19.64
CA ASP A 204 -9.72 9.42 -18.39
C ASP A 204 -10.94 8.47 -18.42
N LEU A 205 -11.65 8.38 -17.30
CA LEU A 205 -12.78 7.46 -17.21
C LEU A 205 -13.91 7.84 -18.18
N ALA A 206 -14.16 9.12 -18.41
CA ALA A 206 -15.20 9.59 -19.33
C ALA A 206 -14.87 9.23 -20.80
N ARG A 207 -13.60 9.44 -21.20
CA ARG A 207 -13.10 9.03 -22.51
C ARG A 207 -13.15 7.52 -22.68
N LEU A 208 -12.77 6.77 -21.64
CA LEU A 208 -12.83 5.32 -21.65
C LEU A 208 -14.27 4.83 -21.86
N ILE A 209 -15.25 5.38 -21.14
CA ILE A 209 -16.67 5.08 -21.30
C ILE A 209 -17.13 5.32 -22.75
N THR A 210 -16.75 6.45 -23.32
CA THR A 210 -17.08 6.77 -24.71
C THR A 210 -16.45 5.76 -25.68
N ARG A 211 -15.18 5.40 -25.47
CA ARG A 211 -14.47 4.44 -26.32
C ARG A 211 -14.97 3.00 -26.15
N VAL A 212 -15.51 2.63 -25.00
CA VAL A 212 -16.20 1.35 -24.80
C VAL A 212 -17.49 1.27 -25.61
N GLN A 213 -18.25 2.35 -25.69
CA GLN A 213 -19.47 2.39 -26.49
C GLN A 213 -19.18 2.41 -28.00
N GLU A 214 -18.22 3.26 -28.39
CA GLU A 214 -17.84 3.49 -29.79
C GLU A 214 -16.31 3.35 -29.95
N PRO A 215 -15.81 2.10 -29.98
CA PRO A 215 -14.38 1.86 -30.21
C PRO A 215 -13.94 2.34 -31.60
N ALA A 216 -12.72 2.86 -31.69
CA ALA A 216 -12.13 3.30 -32.94
C ALA A 216 -11.57 2.12 -33.80
N PHE A 217 -12.19 0.95 -33.68
CA PHE A 217 -11.80 -0.27 -34.39
C PHE A 217 -12.98 -1.24 -34.51
N ASP A 218 -12.98 -2.00 -35.59
CA ASP A 218 -14.07 -2.94 -35.93
C ASP A 218 -13.73 -4.40 -35.60
N LYS A 219 -12.48 -4.68 -35.17
CA LYS A 219 -12.02 -6.04 -34.88
C LYS A 219 -11.23 -6.11 -33.61
N LEU A 220 -11.43 -7.21 -32.86
CA LEU A 220 -10.59 -7.67 -31.78
C LEU A 220 -9.85 -8.94 -32.20
N GLY A 221 -8.53 -8.86 -32.36
CA GLY A 221 -7.77 -9.90 -33.05
C GLY A 221 -8.25 -10.08 -34.50
N VAL A 222 -8.73 -11.26 -34.82
CA VAL A 222 -9.25 -11.60 -36.14
C VAL A 222 -10.78 -11.54 -36.25
N LEU A 223 -11.46 -11.46 -35.11
CA LEU A 223 -12.93 -11.49 -35.04
C LEU A 223 -13.53 -10.09 -35.14
N ASP A 224 -14.70 -10.01 -35.75
CA ASP A 224 -15.51 -8.81 -35.80
C ASP A 224 -15.97 -8.43 -34.38
N LEU A 225 -15.80 -7.15 -34.02
CA LEU A 225 -16.10 -6.65 -32.70
C LEU A 225 -17.57 -6.81 -32.33
N GLU A 226 -18.47 -6.55 -33.28
CA GLU A 226 -19.91 -6.62 -33.02
C GLU A 226 -20.36 -8.08 -32.80
N ALA A 227 -19.73 -9.04 -33.46
CA ALA A 227 -19.99 -10.47 -33.26
C ALA A 227 -19.46 -10.95 -31.90
N MET A 228 -18.32 -10.43 -31.46
CA MET A 228 -17.64 -10.86 -30.23
C MET A 228 -18.19 -10.14 -29.00
N PHE A 229 -18.44 -8.85 -29.10
CA PHE A 229 -18.93 -8.00 -28.01
C PHE A 229 -19.93 -6.96 -28.55
N PRO A 230 -21.22 -7.35 -28.71
CA PRO A 230 -22.26 -6.52 -29.31
C PRO A 230 -22.43 -5.17 -28.62
N LYS A 231 -22.86 -4.15 -29.37
CA LYS A 231 -23.05 -2.78 -28.89
C LYS A 231 -23.91 -2.70 -27.61
N LYS A 232 -24.96 -3.52 -27.52
CA LYS A 232 -25.82 -3.60 -26.32
C LYS A 232 -25.05 -4.02 -25.07
N GLU A 233 -24.14 -4.97 -25.21
CA GLU A 233 -23.33 -5.47 -24.09
C GLU A 233 -22.20 -4.52 -23.73
N ARG A 234 -21.57 -3.86 -24.72
CA ARG A 234 -20.63 -2.77 -24.50
C ARG A 234 -21.27 -1.61 -23.75
N PHE A 235 -22.54 -1.29 -24.08
CA PHE A 235 -23.30 -0.29 -23.35
C PHE A 235 -23.52 -0.69 -21.87
N SER A 236 -23.74 -1.98 -21.58
CA SER A 236 -23.82 -2.47 -20.21
C SER A 236 -22.52 -2.26 -19.43
N LEU A 237 -21.38 -2.53 -20.04
CA LEU A 237 -20.06 -2.24 -19.44
C LEU A 237 -19.88 -0.73 -19.24
N ALA A 238 -20.22 0.08 -20.22
CA ALA A 238 -20.16 1.53 -20.13
C ALA A 238 -21.03 2.08 -18.98
N MET A 239 -22.22 1.50 -18.77
CA MET A 239 -23.09 1.86 -17.63
C MET A 239 -22.47 1.50 -16.28
N LYS A 240 -21.80 0.36 -16.16
CA LYS A 240 -21.07 -0.01 -14.94
C LYS A 240 -19.94 0.99 -14.66
N LEU A 241 -19.14 1.31 -15.66
CA LEU A 241 -18.07 2.33 -15.56
C LEU A 241 -18.62 3.70 -15.18
N ASN A 242 -19.74 4.11 -15.79
CA ASN A 242 -20.42 5.36 -15.44
C ASN A 242 -20.97 5.34 -14.01
N GLY A 243 -21.38 4.17 -13.51
CA GLY A 243 -21.78 3.99 -12.11
C GLY A 243 -20.66 4.32 -11.12
N LEU A 244 -19.42 3.97 -11.44
CA LEU A 244 -18.26 4.39 -10.65
C LEU A 244 -18.12 5.93 -10.66
N LEU A 245 -18.15 6.54 -11.84
CA LEU A 245 -18.00 7.98 -11.99
C LEU A 245 -19.09 8.77 -11.27
N ALA A 246 -20.32 8.24 -11.27
CA ALA A 246 -21.48 8.85 -10.63
C ALA A 246 -21.60 8.52 -9.13
N SER A 247 -20.76 7.63 -8.61
CA SER A 247 -20.84 7.21 -7.20
C SER A 247 -20.34 8.33 -6.28
N PRO A 248 -21.13 8.70 -5.24
CA PRO A 248 -20.66 9.66 -4.24
C PRO A 248 -19.36 9.16 -3.58
N GLY A 249 -18.37 10.01 -3.50
CA GLY A 249 -17.08 9.68 -2.89
C GLY A 249 -16.08 8.98 -3.84
N PHE A 250 -16.46 8.57 -5.04
CA PHE A 250 -15.51 8.00 -6.00
C PHE A 250 -14.40 9.00 -6.37
N GLU A 251 -14.70 10.29 -6.39
CA GLU A 251 -13.70 11.34 -6.58
C GLU A 251 -12.54 11.27 -5.56
N LEU A 252 -12.79 10.81 -4.34
CA LEU A 252 -11.77 10.67 -3.31
C LEU A 252 -10.73 9.60 -3.67
N TRP A 253 -11.13 8.57 -4.44
CA TRP A 253 -10.23 7.53 -4.94
C TRP A 253 -9.41 7.98 -6.16
N MET A 254 -9.79 9.10 -6.76
CA MET A 254 -9.10 9.73 -7.90
C MET A 254 -8.16 10.85 -7.46
N ARG A 255 -8.32 11.34 -6.23
CA ARG A 255 -7.55 12.47 -5.69
C ARG A 255 -6.30 11.99 -4.96
N GLY A 256 -5.30 12.86 -4.91
CA GLY A 256 -4.11 12.68 -4.10
C GLY A 256 -2.88 12.32 -4.90
N GLU A 257 -1.89 11.82 -4.18
CA GLU A 257 -0.64 11.37 -4.79
C GLU A 257 -0.89 10.10 -5.63
N PRO A 258 -0.27 9.97 -6.78
CA PRO A 258 -0.41 8.75 -7.58
C PRO A 258 0.21 7.55 -6.83
N LEU A 259 -0.42 6.39 -6.95
CA LEU A 259 0.14 5.13 -6.44
C LEU A 259 1.35 4.73 -7.29
N ASP A 260 2.52 5.21 -6.87
CA ASP A 260 3.82 4.88 -7.44
C ASP A 260 4.72 4.30 -6.35
N VAL A 261 4.99 3.00 -6.42
CA VAL A 261 5.78 2.29 -5.41
C VAL A 261 7.19 2.87 -5.26
N GLY A 262 7.81 3.28 -6.38
CA GLY A 262 9.14 3.89 -6.35
C GLY A 262 9.14 5.23 -5.61
N ALA A 263 8.15 6.08 -5.87
CA ALA A 263 8.00 7.37 -5.20
C ALA A 263 7.58 7.22 -3.73
N LEU A 264 6.82 6.17 -3.39
CA LEU A 264 6.43 5.89 -2.00
C LEU A 264 7.61 5.41 -1.16
N LEU A 265 8.48 4.54 -1.71
CA LEU A 265 9.65 4.01 -1.00
C LEU A 265 10.83 4.98 -0.98
N PHE A 266 10.99 5.78 -2.02
CA PHE A 266 12.13 6.67 -2.21
C PHE A 266 11.64 8.07 -2.61
N PRO A 267 10.99 8.81 -1.68
CA PRO A 267 10.55 10.17 -1.96
C PRO A 267 11.77 11.04 -2.30
N LYS A 268 11.57 11.92 -3.32
CA LYS A 268 12.63 12.84 -3.78
C LYS A 268 12.73 14.07 -2.89
#